data_71b57d7e36edcd895a46c8bf3b908952
#
_entry.id   71b57d7e36edcd895a46c8bf3b908952
#
_cell.length_a   1.000
_cell.length_b   1.000
_cell.length_c   1.000
_cell.angle_alpha   90.00
_cell.angle_beta   90.00
_cell.angle_gamma   90.00
#
_symmetry.space_group_name_H-M   'P 1'
#
loop_
_entity.id
_entity.type
_entity.pdbx_description
1 polymer ?
#
loop_
_entity_poly.entity_id
_entity_poly.type
_entity_poly.pdbx_seq_one_letter_code
_entity_poly.pdbx_strand_id
1 'polypeptide(L)'
;NVIAVEVHQQSTSSSDLGLDLRLRASKPNAGSSAVTLTATGTLKARALDNGEWSALTEADFIVGTPASSINLVVSEIYYNPPGADESTEWIEFMNISEGTIDLTDVSITGVTYTFASGTLLPAGQRIVLVKDQTAFSAAYNTVGINIASGVFTSSLSNSGEVIAIVESS
;
A
#
# COMPACT_ATOMS: atom_id res chain seq x y z
N ASN A 1 -24.39 4.93 25.03
CA ASN A 1 -24.25 4.30 23.72
C ASN A 1 -23.35 3.07 23.88
N VAL A 2 -23.83 1.93 23.47
CA VAL A 2 -23.06 0.67 23.43
C VAL A 2 -22.68 0.41 21.98
N ILE A 3 -21.40 0.23 21.70
CA ILE A 3 -20.93 -0.21 20.39
C ILE A 3 -20.63 -1.70 20.55
N ALA A 4 -21.29 -2.53 19.77
CA ALA A 4 -20.97 -3.95 19.67
C ALA A 4 -20.30 -4.21 18.31
N VAL A 5 -19.20 -4.91 18.35
CA VAL A 5 -18.50 -5.40 17.15
C VAL A 5 -18.66 -6.90 17.12
N GLU A 6 -19.22 -7.41 16.04
CA GLU A 6 -19.37 -8.83 15.80
C GLU A 6 -18.47 -9.24 14.65
N VAL A 7 -17.60 -10.22 14.89
CA VAL A 7 -16.71 -10.77 13.87
C VAL A 7 -17.24 -12.13 13.48
N HIS A 8 -17.59 -12.29 12.22
CA HIS A 8 -18.07 -13.56 11.69
C HIS A 8 -16.99 -14.24 10.86
N GLN A 9 -16.75 -15.48 11.20
CA GLN A 9 -15.95 -16.39 10.40
C GLN A 9 -16.82 -16.99 9.28
N GLN A 10 -16.37 -16.92 8.05
CA GLN A 10 -17.14 -17.41 6.89
C GLN A 10 -17.23 -18.95 6.83
N SER A 11 -16.41 -19.66 7.62
CA SER A 11 -16.40 -21.12 7.71
C SER A 11 -16.08 -21.56 9.12
N THR A 12 -16.85 -22.52 9.65
CA THR A 12 -16.63 -23.13 10.98
C THR A 12 -15.36 -23.97 11.09
N SER A 13 -14.63 -24.15 9.99
CA SER A 13 -13.39 -24.94 9.92
C SER A 13 -12.12 -24.12 9.69
N SER A 14 -12.21 -22.79 9.63
CA SER A 14 -11.04 -21.92 9.52
C SER A 14 -10.45 -21.66 10.91
N SER A 15 -9.19 -22.01 11.10
CA SER A 15 -8.46 -21.85 12.37
C SER A 15 -7.79 -20.47 12.54
N ASP A 16 -8.01 -19.52 11.62
CA ASP A 16 -7.07 -18.43 11.37
C ASP A 16 -7.55 -17.03 11.80
N LEU A 17 -8.65 -16.92 12.55
CA LEU A 17 -9.15 -15.65 13.05
C LEU A 17 -8.89 -15.48 14.55
N GLY A 18 -7.70 -14.97 14.88
CA GLY A 18 -7.46 -14.31 16.13
C GLY A 18 -7.60 -12.80 15.96
N LEU A 19 -8.82 -12.27 16.00
CA LEU A 19 -9.04 -10.83 16.08
C LEU A 19 -9.13 -10.43 17.56
N ASP A 20 -8.07 -9.83 18.10
CA ASP A 20 -8.14 -9.16 19.41
C ASP A 20 -8.56 -7.71 19.19
N LEU A 21 -9.86 -7.48 19.04
CA LEU A 21 -10.43 -6.16 18.85
C LEU A 21 -10.79 -5.56 20.20
N ARG A 22 -10.01 -4.61 20.71
CA ARG A 22 -10.36 -3.78 21.86
C ARG A 22 -11.04 -2.50 21.40
N LEU A 23 -12.36 -2.51 21.30
CA LEU A 23 -13.13 -1.31 21.11
C LEU A 23 -13.32 -0.60 22.47
N ARG A 24 -12.73 0.58 22.62
CA ARG A 24 -13.04 1.48 23.74
C ARG A 24 -13.93 2.60 23.22
N ALA A 25 -15.22 2.54 23.52
CA ALA A 25 -16.10 3.68 23.34
C ALA A 25 -15.88 4.65 24.49
N SER A 26 -15.45 5.87 24.21
CA SER A 26 -15.40 6.96 25.18
C SER A 26 -16.45 8.02 24.80
N LYS A 27 -17.02 8.69 25.83
CA LYS A 27 -17.96 9.80 25.66
C LYS A 27 -17.42 10.86 24.68
N PRO A 28 -18.27 11.57 23.92
CA PRO A 28 -17.81 12.61 23.02
C PRO A 28 -17.07 13.67 23.82
N ASN A 29 -15.79 13.76 23.61
CA ASN A 29 -14.72 14.68 23.99
C ASN A 29 -13.41 14.00 24.40
N ALA A 30 -13.30 12.68 24.34
CA ALA A 30 -12.02 12.00 24.47
C ALA A 30 -11.62 11.45 23.08
N GLY A 31 -10.40 11.75 22.67
CA GLY A 31 -9.88 11.57 21.32
C GLY A 31 -10.16 10.21 20.66
N SER A 32 -10.06 10.17 19.36
CA SER A 32 -10.26 8.96 18.54
C SER A 32 -9.41 7.80 19.06
N SER A 33 -10.06 6.67 19.38
CA SER A 33 -9.31 5.44 19.64
C SER A 33 -8.98 4.80 18.30
N ALA A 34 -7.69 4.71 17.99
CA ALA A 34 -7.23 3.95 16.83
C ALA A 34 -7.33 2.45 17.12
N VAL A 35 -7.80 1.70 16.14
CA VAL A 35 -7.78 0.24 16.15
C VAL A 35 -6.72 -0.20 15.17
N THR A 36 -5.71 -0.92 15.66
CA THR A 36 -4.67 -1.50 14.79
C THR A 36 -5.14 -2.86 14.32
N LEU A 37 -5.20 -3.05 13.02
CA LEU A 37 -5.46 -4.33 12.39
C LEU A 37 -4.12 -4.96 12.03
N THR A 38 -3.93 -6.22 12.43
CA THR A 38 -2.70 -6.99 12.16
C THR A 38 -2.91 -8.07 11.10
N ALA A 39 -4.12 -8.20 10.59
CA ALA A 39 -4.47 -9.14 9.53
C ALA A 39 -5.57 -8.55 8.63
N THR A 40 -5.53 -8.90 7.36
CA THR A 40 -6.58 -8.58 6.39
C THR A 40 -7.91 -9.17 6.83
N GLY A 41 -8.98 -8.38 6.77
CA GLY A 41 -10.31 -8.84 7.17
C GLY A 41 -11.40 -7.81 6.95
N THR A 42 -12.65 -8.22 7.18
CA THR A 42 -13.82 -7.33 7.12
C THR A 42 -14.19 -6.87 8.52
N LEU A 43 -14.18 -5.58 8.77
CA LEU A 43 -14.71 -4.99 10.01
C LEU A 43 -16.20 -4.73 9.85
N LYS A 44 -17.00 -5.23 10.79
CA LYS A 44 -18.44 -4.99 10.88
C LYS A 44 -18.75 -4.22 12.15
N ALA A 45 -19.48 -3.12 12.04
CA ALA A 45 -19.82 -2.28 13.17
C ALA A 45 -21.26 -1.81 13.11
N ARG A 46 -21.91 -1.76 14.29
CA ARG A 46 -23.21 -1.11 14.47
C ARG A 46 -23.31 -0.51 15.88
N ALA A 47 -24.11 0.50 16.04
CA ALA A 47 -24.38 1.13 17.32
C ALA A 47 -25.66 0.58 17.95
N LEU A 48 -25.66 0.40 19.27
CA LEU A 48 -26.85 0.11 20.05
C LEU A 48 -27.25 1.37 20.82
N ASP A 49 -28.45 1.88 20.58
CA ASP A 49 -29.04 3.00 21.31
C ASP A 49 -30.42 2.65 21.83
N ASN A 50 -30.63 2.79 23.14
CA ASN A 50 -31.90 2.47 23.79
C ASN A 50 -32.51 1.09 23.47
N GLY A 51 -31.65 0.08 23.21
CA GLY A 51 -32.07 -1.27 22.87
C GLY A 51 -32.33 -1.52 21.37
N GLU A 52 -32.20 -0.52 20.54
CA GLU A 52 -32.30 -0.64 19.08
C GLU A 52 -30.92 -0.59 18.41
N TRP A 53 -30.68 -1.50 17.46
CA TRP A 53 -29.45 -1.54 16.68
C TRP A 53 -29.54 -0.64 15.46
N SER A 54 -28.47 0.12 15.20
CA SER A 54 -28.31 0.82 13.92
C SER A 54 -28.17 -0.16 12.76
N ALA A 55 -28.23 0.35 11.55
CA ALA A 55 -27.80 -0.39 10.36
C ALA A 55 -26.37 -0.90 10.51
N LEU A 56 -26.10 -2.08 9.98
CA LEU A 56 -24.76 -2.65 9.93
C LEU A 56 -23.90 -1.87 8.91
N THR A 57 -22.71 -1.44 9.33
CA THR A 57 -21.71 -0.90 8.46
C THR A 57 -20.58 -1.92 8.33
N GLU A 58 -20.15 -2.21 7.11
CA GLU A 58 -19.05 -3.12 6.81
C GLU A 58 -17.97 -2.40 6.02
N ALA A 59 -16.69 -2.72 6.32
CA ALA A 59 -15.55 -2.23 5.58
C ALA A 59 -14.46 -3.31 5.52
N ASP A 60 -13.93 -3.55 4.33
CA ASP A 60 -12.79 -4.45 4.13
C ASP A 60 -11.49 -3.69 4.35
N PHE A 61 -10.57 -4.34 5.09
CA PHE A 61 -9.25 -3.84 5.36
C PHE A 61 -8.22 -4.86 4.86
N ILE A 62 -7.26 -4.39 4.08
CA ILE A 62 -6.15 -5.20 3.59
C ILE A 62 -4.91 -4.81 4.39
N VAL A 63 -4.29 -5.79 5.02
CA VAL A 63 -3.01 -5.64 5.71
C VAL A 63 -1.96 -6.35 4.86
N GLY A 64 -1.01 -5.58 4.32
CA GLY A 64 0.10 -6.12 3.54
C GLY A 64 1.23 -6.62 4.44
N THR A 65 1.99 -7.60 3.96
CA THR A 65 3.29 -7.93 4.56
C THR A 65 4.27 -6.80 4.23
N PRO A 66 5.08 -6.30 5.17
CA PRO A 66 6.08 -5.28 4.86
C PRO A 66 6.96 -5.68 3.68
N ALA A 67 7.22 -4.74 2.78
CA ALA A 67 8.12 -4.98 1.66
C ALA A 67 9.55 -5.16 2.15
N SER A 68 10.26 -6.08 1.52
CA SER A 68 11.63 -6.44 1.85
C SER A 68 12.36 -6.99 0.62
N SER A 69 13.64 -7.19 0.72
CA SER A 69 14.49 -7.74 -0.35
C SER A 69 14.09 -9.16 -0.82
N ILE A 70 13.24 -9.86 -0.06
CA ILE A 70 12.77 -11.20 -0.43
C ILE A 70 11.42 -11.21 -1.16
N ASN A 71 10.70 -10.09 -1.20
CA ASN A 71 9.37 -10.01 -1.79
C ASN A 71 9.17 -8.85 -2.78
N LEU A 72 10.04 -7.84 -2.79
CA LEU A 72 10.02 -6.72 -3.72
C LEU A 72 11.34 -6.64 -4.49
N VAL A 73 11.27 -6.58 -5.80
CA VAL A 73 12.45 -6.45 -6.67
C VAL A 73 12.29 -5.30 -7.66
N VAL A 74 13.40 -4.73 -8.11
CA VAL A 74 13.44 -3.90 -9.30
C VAL A 74 13.35 -4.85 -10.51
N SER A 75 12.29 -4.71 -11.32
CA SER A 75 12.06 -5.57 -12.49
C SER A 75 12.55 -4.94 -13.79
N GLU A 76 12.50 -3.61 -13.88
CA GLU A 76 12.98 -2.88 -15.06
C GLU A 76 13.42 -1.46 -14.70
N ILE A 77 14.42 -0.95 -15.44
CA ILE A 77 14.90 0.43 -15.32
C ILE A 77 15.05 1.03 -16.72
N TYR A 78 14.38 2.14 -16.96
CA TYR A 78 14.53 2.93 -18.19
C TYR A 78 15.29 4.23 -17.88
N TYR A 79 16.62 4.18 -17.98
CA TYR A 79 17.51 5.23 -17.51
C TYR A 79 18.06 6.15 -18.61
N ASN A 80 17.92 5.78 -19.88
CA ASN A 80 18.51 6.53 -20.99
C ASN A 80 17.53 6.63 -22.17
N PRO A 81 16.50 7.47 -22.04
CA PRO A 81 15.57 7.71 -23.13
C PRO A 81 16.27 8.36 -24.34
N PRO A 82 15.78 8.12 -25.56
CA PRO A 82 16.34 8.73 -26.76
C PRO A 82 16.27 10.26 -26.69
N GLY A 83 17.39 10.93 -26.98
CA GLY A 83 17.51 12.38 -26.96
C GLY A 83 18.09 12.92 -25.66
N ALA A 84 17.94 14.21 -25.40
CA ALA A 84 18.47 14.87 -24.21
C ALA A 84 17.39 15.05 -23.10
N ASP A 85 16.17 14.57 -23.33
CA ASP A 85 15.07 14.71 -22.39
C ASP A 85 14.96 13.47 -21.51
N GLU A 86 15.44 13.59 -20.29
CA GLU A 86 15.38 12.54 -19.27
C GLU A 86 14.02 12.48 -18.53
N SER A 87 13.04 13.28 -18.90
CA SER A 87 11.73 13.35 -18.23
C SER A 87 10.94 12.04 -18.32
N THR A 88 11.25 11.19 -19.32
CA THR A 88 10.60 9.89 -19.50
C THR A 88 11.31 8.72 -18.80
N GLU A 89 12.27 8.98 -17.93
CA GLU A 89 12.90 7.94 -17.09
C GLU A 89 11.90 7.32 -16.13
N TRP A 90 12.05 6.01 -15.89
CA TRP A 90 11.22 5.29 -14.92
C TRP A 90 11.91 4.03 -14.38
N ILE A 91 11.39 3.56 -13.24
CA ILE A 91 11.80 2.33 -12.56
C ILE A 91 10.55 1.51 -12.28
N GLU A 92 10.56 0.23 -12.65
CA GLU A 92 9.48 -0.71 -12.33
C GLU A 92 9.90 -1.60 -11.16
N PHE A 93 8.99 -1.77 -10.21
CA PHE A 93 9.12 -2.70 -9.10
C PHE A 93 8.07 -3.80 -9.24
N MET A 94 8.40 -5.02 -8.83
CA MET A 94 7.50 -6.17 -8.87
C MET A 94 7.45 -6.85 -7.51
N ASN A 95 6.24 -7.13 -7.07
CA ASN A 95 6.00 -8.04 -5.96
C ASN A 95 6.16 -9.49 -6.44
N ILE A 96 7.17 -10.18 -5.94
CA ILE A 96 7.49 -11.57 -6.30
C ILE A 96 6.93 -12.58 -5.29
N SER A 97 6.16 -12.13 -4.30
CA SER A 97 5.52 -13.00 -3.32
C SER A 97 4.12 -13.42 -3.75
N GLU A 98 3.54 -14.38 -3.03
CA GLU A 98 2.17 -14.87 -3.25
C GLU A 98 1.09 -14.02 -2.54
N GLY A 99 1.49 -13.07 -1.70
CA GLY A 99 0.60 -12.19 -0.94
C GLY A 99 0.75 -10.72 -1.31
N THR A 100 -0.17 -9.89 -0.81
CA THR A 100 -0.04 -8.42 -0.91
C THR A 100 1.09 -7.94 0.00
N ILE A 101 1.96 -7.07 -0.53
CA ILE A 101 2.99 -6.39 0.25
C ILE A 101 2.62 -4.93 0.50
N ASP A 102 3.12 -4.37 1.60
CA ASP A 102 2.97 -2.98 1.98
C ASP A 102 4.28 -2.23 1.72
N LEU A 103 4.20 -1.23 0.84
CA LEU A 103 5.34 -0.37 0.45
C LEU A 103 5.42 0.90 1.30
N THR A 104 4.59 1.05 2.34
CA THR A 104 4.60 2.24 3.22
C THR A 104 6.02 2.56 3.68
N ASP A 105 6.46 3.80 3.46
CA ASP A 105 7.76 4.34 3.86
C ASP A 105 8.99 3.61 3.26
N VAL A 106 8.80 2.68 2.34
CA VAL A 106 9.91 2.12 1.56
C VAL A 106 10.51 3.23 0.69
N SER A 107 11.82 3.41 0.79
CA SER A 107 12.54 4.42 0.03
C SER A 107 13.47 3.82 -1.02
N ILE A 108 13.77 4.60 -2.05
CA ILE A 108 14.64 4.20 -3.15
C ILE A 108 15.88 5.09 -3.13
N THR A 109 17.05 4.48 -3.08
CA THR A 109 18.34 5.19 -3.23
C THR A 109 18.82 5.15 -4.68
N GLY A 110 19.71 6.08 -5.04
CA GLY A 110 20.08 6.36 -6.43
C GLY A 110 19.21 7.46 -7.02
N VAL A 111 17.90 7.40 -6.76
CA VAL A 111 16.93 8.49 -6.92
C VAL A 111 16.35 8.88 -5.55
N THR A 112 15.72 10.04 -5.45
CA THR A 112 15.06 10.44 -4.21
C THR A 112 13.56 10.17 -4.33
N TYR A 113 13.11 9.10 -3.64
CA TYR A 113 11.70 8.74 -3.56
C TYR A 113 11.39 7.91 -2.33
N THR A 114 10.18 8.10 -1.78
CA THR A 114 9.62 7.27 -0.71
C THR A 114 8.15 7.00 -1.03
N PHE A 115 7.75 5.73 -0.95
CA PHE A 115 6.35 5.35 -1.17
C PHE A 115 5.46 5.90 -0.08
N ALA A 116 4.30 6.41 -0.48
CA ALA A 116 3.31 6.95 0.45
C ALA A 116 2.74 5.86 1.36
N SER A 117 2.32 6.28 2.56
CA SER A 117 1.63 5.40 3.50
C SER A 117 0.38 4.77 2.85
N GLY A 118 0.16 3.47 3.09
CA GLY A 118 -0.94 2.69 2.53
C GLY A 118 -0.74 2.26 1.08
N THR A 119 0.47 2.39 0.51
CA THR A 119 0.76 1.86 -0.81
C THR A 119 0.88 0.35 -0.76
N LEU A 120 -0.15 -0.35 -1.22
CA LEU A 120 -0.22 -1.81 -1.28
C LEU A 120 0.04 -2.31 -2.70
N LEU A 121 0.84 -3.37 -2.82
CA LEU A 121 1.14 -4.02 -4.09
C LEU A 121 0.72 -5.50 -4.02
N PRO A 122 -0.36 -5.90 -4.71
CA PRO A 122 -0.83 -7.29 -4.72
C PRO A 122 0.21 -8.28 -5.28
N ALA A 123 0.03 -9.56 -4.99
CA ALA A 123 0.88 -10.64 -5.48
C ALA A 123 1.10 -10.58 -7.00
N GLY A 124 2.33 -10.67 -7.44
CA GLY A 124 2.71 -10.67 -8.85
C GLY A 124 2.49 -9.34 -9.59
N GLN A 125 1.97 -8.32 -8.93
CA GLN A 125 1.74 -7.02 -9.56
C GLN A 125 2.99 -6.16 -9.59
N ARG A 126 2.97 -5.19 -10.51
CA ARG A 126 4.04 -4.22 -10.71
C ARG A 126 3.56 -2.82 -10.36
N ILE A 127 4.51 -1.96 -10.02
CA ILE A 127 4.30 -0.52 -9.82
C ILE A 127 5.44 0.23 -10.48
N VAL A 128 5.10 1.24 -11.28
CA VAL A 128 6.06 2.05 -12.03
C VAL A 128 6.25 3.38 -11.33
N LEU A 129 7.47 3.68 -10.95
CA LEU A 129 7.90 4.97 -10.42
C LEU A 129 8.49 5.80 -11.56
N VAL A 130 7.89 6.95 -11.84
CA VAL A 130 8.23 7.80 -12.98
C VAL A 130 8.90 9.10 -12.52
N LYS A 131 9.72 9.67 -13.38
CA LYS A 131 10.33 10.98 -13.15
C LYS A 131 9.37 12.13 -13.39
N ASP A 132 8.52 12.03 -14.41
CA ASP A 132 7.48 13.00 -14.77
C ASP A 132 6.25 12.25 -15.30
N GLN A 133 5.12 12.40 -14.61
CA GLN A 133 3.89 11.69 -14.98
C GLN A 133 3.31 12.21 -16.30
N THR A 134 3.47 13.48 -16.60
CA THR A 134 2.97 14.09 -17.85
C THR A 134 3.77 13.58 -19.04
N ALA A 135 5.10 13.59 -18.94
CA ALA A 135 5.99 13.06 -19.97
C ALA A 135 5.79 11.56 -20.19
N PHE A 136 5.65 10.79 -19.09
CA PHE A 136 5.37 9.35 -19.16
C PHE A 136 4.04 9.06 -19.85
N SER A 137 2.96 9.79 -19.49
CA SER A 137 1.63 9.60 -20.09
C SER A 137 1.56 10.05 -21.55
N ALA A 138 2.43 10.96 -21.97
CA ALA A 138 2.55 11.36 -23.38
C ALA A 138 3.31 10.32 -24.20
N ALA A 139 4.28 9.61 -23.59
CA ALA A 139 5.11 8.62 -24.26
C ALA A 139 4.48 7.21 -24.30
N TYR A 140 3.67 6.86 -23.30
CA TYR A 140 3.12 5.51 -23.12
C TYR A 140 1.61 5.51 -22.95
N ASN A 141 0.97 4.40 -23.40
CA ASN A 141 -0.42 4.13 -23.04
C ASN A 141 -0.47 3.65 -21.58
N THR A 142 -0.99 4.48 -20.69
CA THR A 142 -1.02 4.23 -19.24
C THR A 142 -2.21 3.40 -18.76
N VAL A 143 -3.11 2.99 -19.66
CA VAL A 143 -4.26 2.16 -19.30
C VAL A 143 -3.79 0.81 -18.74
N GLY A 144 -4.14 0.55 -17.48
CA GLY A 144 -3.75 -0.68 -16.77
C GLY A 144 -2.35 -0.66 -16.16
N ILE A 145 -1.59 0.42 -16.31
CA ILE A 145 -0.31 0.59 -15.62
C ILE A 145 -0.56 1.14 -14.22
N ASN A 146 -0.05 0.47 -13.20
CA ASN A 146 -0.04 0.94 -11.83
C ASN A 146 1.13 1.91 -11.65
N ILE A 147 0.86 3.20 -11.64
CA ILE A 147 1.88 4.25 -11.47
C ILE A 147 1.92 4.67 -10.00
N ALA A 148 3.11 4.73 -9.41
CA ALA A 148 3.33 5.19 -8.05
C ALA A 148 2.84 6.63 -7.85
N SER A 149 2.34 6.93 -6.65
CA SER A 149 1.92 8.28 -6.29
C SER A 149 3.14 9.21 -6.16
N GLY A 150 3.14 10.30 -6.89
CA GLY A 150 4.28 11.23 -6.96
C GLY A 150 5.30 10.84 -8.03
N VAL A 151 6.47 11.43 -7.95
CA VAL A 151 7.58 11.26 -8.90
C VAL A 151 8.90 11.19 -8.14
N PHE A 152 9.91 10.56 -8.71
CA PHE A 152 11.24 10.67 -8.13
C PHE A 152 11.94 11.97 -8.55
N THR A 153 12.83 12.46 -7.71
CA THR A 153 13.67 13.60 -8.01
C THR A 153 15.09 13.12 -8.34
N SER A 154 15.89 13.94 -9.01
CA SER A 154 17.14 13.61 -9.68
C SER A 154 16.95 12.91 -11.03
N SER A 155 18.03 12.50 -11.66
CA SER A 155 18.05 11.72 -12.91
C SER A 155 18.77 10.41 -12.66
N LEU A 156 18.37 9.37 -13.40
CA LEU A 156 19.12 8.13 -13.45
C LEU A 156 20.44 8.36 -14.20
N SER A 157 21.55 7.88 -13.63
CA SER A 157 22.88 8.13 -14.20
C SER A 157 23.11 7.31 -15.46
N ASN A 158 23.40 7.98 -16.58
CA ASN A 158 23.82 7.34 -17.83
C ASN A 158 25.21 6.67 -17.73
N SER A 159 25.96 6.95 -16.66
CA SER A 159 27.28 6.35 -16.39
C SER A 159 27.22 5.15 -15.43
N GLY A 160 26.03 4.83 -14.97
CA GLY A 160 25.78 3.79 -13.98
C GLY A 160 25.72 4.33 -12.56
N GLU A 161 24.84 3.73 -11.75
CA GLU A 161 24.65 4.02 -10.34
C GLU A 161 24.06 2.81 -9.61
N VAL A 162 24.01 2.89 -8.31
CA VAL A 162 23.34 1.87 -7.48
C VAL A 162 21.93 2.32 -7.18
N ILE A 163 20.96 1.59 -7.69
CA ILE A 163 19.55 1.70 -7.28
C ILE A 163 19.29 0.63 -6.23
N ALA A 164 18.88 1.05 -5.03
CA ALA A 164 18.55 0.12 -3.96
C ALA A 164 17.21 0.45 -3.32
N ILE A 165 16.51 -0.62 -2.91
CA ILE A 165 15.30 -0.57 -2.11
C ILE A 165 15.73 -0.53 -0.64
N VAL A 166 15.27 0.46 0.10
CA VAL A 166 15.51 0.59 1.54
C VAL A 166 14.18 0.31 2.25
N GLU A 167 14.18 -0.76 3.04
CA GLU A 167 13.01 -1.21 3.79
C GLU A 167 12.58 -0.13 4.80
N SER A 168 11.28 -0.07 5.09
CA SER A 168 10.77 0.76 6.18
C SER A 168 11.28 0.26 7.52
N SER A 169 11.70 1.14 8.40
CA SER A 169 12.22 0.83 9.75
C SER A 169 11.12 0.58 10.78
#